data_259ed902cab7baddc795489e86ba0532
#
_entry.id   259ed902cab7baddc795489e86ba0532
#
_cell.length_a   1.000
_cell.length_b   1.000
_cell.length_c   1.000
_cell.angle_alpha   90.00
_cell.angle_beta   90.00
_cell.angle_gamma   90.00
#
_symmetry.space_group_name_H-M   'P 1'
#
loop_
_entity.id
_entity.type
_entity.pdbx_description
1 polymer ?
#
loop_
_entity_poly.entity_id
_entity_poly.type
_entity_poly.pdbx_seq_one_letter_code
_entity_poly.pdbx_strand_id
1 'polypeptide(L)'
;MKLYDLERSGNCYKIRLFLSILGINYTQVPVDLFAGENRAREFLRMNPNGLVPVLIDQEITIYDSVAILCYLAKTHADDEWFPFETIQFSKVIRWLAFEQSEGRYGLARARAIALKNPSSLASTGSLEESQQIALKALETLDKQLSETRWLAGSRRPTICDIACYPYTAMSNDGGLSLEPYYAVQRWMDEIEGLSGYIGLPGKSDKPES
;
A
#
# COMPACT_ATOMS: atom_id res chain seq x y z
N MET A 1 -0.63 -20.25 3.62
CA MET A 1 -0.54 -19.03 2.80
C MET A 1 0.92 -18.69 2.52
N LYS A 2 1.29 -18.27 1.29
CA LYS A 2 2.65 -17.83 0.93
C LYS A 2 2.56 -16.45 0.27
N LEU A 3 3.46 -15.54 0.65
CA LEU A 3 3.56 -14.20 0.07
C LEU A 3 4.92 -14.05 -0.64
N TYR A 4 4.90 -13.91 -1.95
CA TYR A 4 6.07 -13.51 -2.74
C TYR A 4 6.25 -12.01 -2.58
N ASP A 5 7.38 -11.61 -2.06
CA ASP A 5 7.56 -10.32 -1.41
C ASP A 5 8.90 -9.67 -1.73
N LEU A 6 8.91 -8.36 -1.73
CA LEU A 6 10.12 -7.54 -1.69
C LEU A 6 10.01 -6.61 -0.48
N GLU A 7 10.92 -6.74 0.47
CA GLU A 7 10.89 -6.04 1.76
C GLU A 7 10.65 -4.53 1.63
N ARG A 8 11.37 -3.87 0.73
CA ARG A 8 11.29 -2.40 0.54
C ARG A 8 10.11 -1.95 -0.33
N SER A 9 9.27 -2.86 -0.82
CA SER A 9 8.11 -2.53 -1.65
C SER A 9 6.93 -2.08 -0.77
N GLY A 10 6.40 -0.89 -1.05
CA GLY A 10 5.18 -0.40 -0.39
C GLY A 10 3.96 -1.28 -0.71
N ASN A 11 3.87 -1.82 -1.93
CA ASN A 11 2.78 -2.74 -2.30
C ASN A 11 2.85 -4.07 -1.54
N CYS A 12 4.05 -4.60 -1.32
CA CYS A 12 4.22 -5.79 -0.50
C CYS A 12 3.94 -5.49 0.98
N TYR A 13 4.39 -4.33 1.45
CA TYR A 13 4.13 -3.89 2.82
C TYR A 13 2.63 -3.78 3.14
N LYS A 14 1.78 -3.31 2.20
CA LYS A 14 0.32 -3.33 2.38
C LYS A 14 -0.19 -4.69 2.84
N ILE A 15 0.32 -5.74 2.18
CA ILE A 15 -0.13 -7.11 2.45
C ILE A 15 0.44 -7.62 3.76
N ARG A 16 1.72 -7.38 4.04
CA ARG A 16 2.32 -7.72 5.33
C ARG A 16 1.59 -7.05 6.49
N LEU A 17 1.33 -5.75 6.37
CA LEU A 17 0.60 -4.98 7.37
C LEU A 17 -0.80 -5.57 7.62
N PHE A 18 -1.55 -5.82 6.55
CA PHE A 18 -2.92 -6.31 6.70
C PHE A 18 -2.97 -7.75 7.26
N LEU A 19 -2.07 -8.64 6.81
CA LEU A 19 -1.93 -9.98 7.38
C LEU A 19 -1.58 -9.93 8.88
N SER A 20 -0.70 -9.01 9.27
CA SER A 20 -0.33 -8.81 10.68
C SER A 20 -1.51 -8.29 11.51
N ILE A 21 -2.26 -7.30 11.02
CA ILE A 21 -3.47 -6.79 11.69
C ILE A 21 -4.51 -7.90 11.87
N LEU A 22 -4.66 -8.78 10.88
CA LEU A 22 -5.57 -9.92 10.94
C LEU A 22 -5.04 -11.10 11.79
N GLY A 23 -3.79 -11.04 12.26
CA GLY A 23 -3.15 -12.13 13.00
C GLY A 23 -2.93 -13.40 12.17
N ILE A 24 -2.78 -13.28 10.85
CA ILE A 24 -2.64 -14.40 9.92
C ILE A 24 -1.17 -14.74 9.71
N ASN A 25 -0.82 -15.99 10.01
CA ASN A 25 0.52 -16.52 9.73
C ASN A 25 0.68 -16.88 8.26
N TYR A 26 1.82 -16.53 7.69
CA TYR A 26 2.17 -16.83 6.30
C TYR A 26 3.67 -17.10 6.15
N THR A 27 4.06 -17.74 5.07
CA THR A 27 5.46 -17.91 4.67
C THR A 27 5.83 -16.78 3.71
N GLN A 28 6.80 -15.97 4.10
CA GLN A 28 7.38 -14.96 3.22
C GLN A 28 8.37 -15.61 2.25
N VAL A 29 8.24 -15.34 0.96
CA VAL A 29 9.14 -15.80 -0.12
C VAL A 29 9.76 -14.56 -0.75
N PRO A 30 11.02 -14.22 -0.41
CA PRO A 30 11.71 -13.07 -1.00
C PRO A 30 11.84 -13.22 -2.51
N VAL A 31 11.72 -12.10 -3.23
CA VAL A 31 11.93 -12.03 -4.69
C VAL A 31 12.94 -10.94 -4.99
N ASP A 32 14.10 -11.32 -5.53
CA ASP A 32 15.14 -10.36 -5.93
C ASP A 32 14.85 -9.79 -7.32
N LEU A 33 14.34 -8.55 -7.33
CA LEU A 33 14.07 -7.83 -8.60
C LEU A 33 15.36 -7.40 -9.31
N PHE A 34 16.47 -7.20 -8.59
CA PHE A 34 17.74 -6.86 -9.20
C PHE A 34 18.39 -8.06 -9.87
N ALA A 35 18.22 -9.25 -9.31
CA ALA A 35 18.63 -10.51 -9.96
C ALA A 35 17.67 -10.95 -11.08
N GLY A 36 16.53 -10.26 -11.23
CA GLY A 36 15.56 -10.59 -12.28
C GLY A 36 14.68 -11.80 -11.97
N GLU A 37 14.60 -12.26 -10.71
CA GLU A 37 13.81 -13.44 -10.33
C GLU A 37 12.33 -13.30 -10.72
N ASN A 38 11.78 -12.07 -10.70
CA ASN A 38 10.43 -11.78 -11.15
C ASN A 38 10.23 -11.96 -12.67
N ARG A 39 11.28 -12.16 -13.45
CA ARG A 39 11.26 -12.46 -14.90
C ARG A 39 11.45 -13.94 -15.21
N ALA A 40 11.75 -14.76 -14.21
CA ALA A 40 11.83 -16.20 -14.36
C ALA A 40 10.48 -16.77 -14.82
N ARG A 41 10.53 -17.80 -15.67
CA ARG A 41 9.33 -18.44 -16.25
C ARG A 41 8.34 -18.90 -15.18
N GLU A 42 8.85 -19.37 -14.05
CA GLU A 42 8.03 -19.84 -12.92
C GLU A 42 7.28 -18.70 -12.26
N PHE A 43 7.94 -17.56 -12.04
CA PHE A 43 7.28 -16.37 -11.49
C PHE A 43 6.24 -15.80 -12.46
N LEU A 44 6.56 -15.71 -13.75
CA LEU A 44 5.66 -15.19 -14.78
C LEU A 44 4.41 -16.06 -14.98
N ARG A 45 4.43 -17.35 -14.60
CA ARG A 45 3.22 -18.20 -14.57
C ARG A 45 2.28 -17.78 -13.44
N MET A 46 2.79 -17.27 -12.31
CA MET A 46 2.00 -16.78 -11.18
C MET A 46 1.49 -15.37 -11.45
N ASN A 47 2.36 -14.50 -11.97
CA ASN A 47 2.02 -13.12 -12.33
C ASN A 47 2.68 -12.73 -13.67
N PRO A 48 1.92 -12.72 -14.77
CA PRO A 48 2.44 -12.36 -16.09
C PRO A 48 3.06 -10.96 -16.18
N ASN A 49 2.67 -10.05 -15.26
CA ASN A 49 3.22 -8.71 -15.20
C ASN A 49 4.64 -8.67 -14.61
N GLY A 50 5.10 -9.76 -13.96
CA GLY A 50 6.40 -9.82 -13.30
C GLY A 50 6.52 -8.83 -12.15
N LEU A 51 5.47 -8.62 -11.38
CA LEU A 51 5.40 -7.70 -10.25
C LEU A 51 5.12 -8.43 -8.94
N VAL A 52 5.65 -7.90 -7.85
CA VAL A 52 5.30 -8.31 -6.48
C VAL A 52 4.34 -7.26 -5.88
N PRO A 53 3.47 -7.65 -4.92
CA PRO A 53 3.31 -8.97 -4.31
C PRO A 53 2.54 -9.97 -5.17
N VAL A 54 2.75 -11.27 -4.87
CA VAL A 54 1.87 -12.37 -5.28
C VAL A 54 1.53 -13.17 -4.02
N LEU A 55 0.25 -13.45 -3.82
CA LEU A 55 -0.24 -14.27 -2.72
C LEU A 55 -0.67 -15.64 -3.25
N ILE A 56 -0.21 -16.71 -2.60
CA ILE A 56 -0.75 -18.06 -2.80
C ILE A 56 -1.46 -18.47 -1.52
N ASP A 57 -2.76 -18.73 -1.63
CA ASP A 57 -3.57 -19.29 -0.57
C ASP A 57 -4.17 -20.61 -1.04
N GLN A 58 -3.71 -21.71 -0.43
CA GLN A 58 -3.99 -23.08 -0.88
C GLN A 58 -3.65 -23.24 -2.38
N GLU A 59 -4.61 -23.41 -3.26
CA GLU A 59 -4.44 -23.54 -4.71
C GLU A 59 -4.72 -22.24 -5.47
N ILE A 60 -5.12 -21.18 -4.76
CA ILE A 60 -5.47 -19.88 -5.37
C ILE A 60 -4.22 -19.01 -5.44
N THR A 61 -3.93 -18.48 -6.62
CA THR A 61 -2.87 -17.49 -6.84
C THR A 61 -3.50 -16.14 -7.15
N ILE A 62 -3.15 -15.12 -6.38
CA ILE A 62 -3.67 -13.76 -6.52
C ILE A 62 -2.50 -12.80 -6.66
N TYR A 63 -2.56 -11.91 -7.61
CA TYR A 63 -1.60 -10.82 -7.80
C TYR A 63 -2.30 -9.49 -7.96
N ASP A 64 -1.56 -8.40 -7.85
CA ASP A 64 -1.95 -7.03 -7.57
C ASP A 64 -2.29 -6.80 -6.09
N SER A 65 -1.67 -5.77 -5.49
CA SER A 65 -1.80 -5.52 -4.04
C SER A 65 -3.23 -5.18 -3.63
N VAL A 66 -3.99 -4.47 -4.46
CA VAL A 66 -5.39 -4.13 -4.18
C VAL A 66 -6.27 -5.38 -4.27
N ALA A 67 -6.06 -6.21 -5.29
CA ALA A 67 -6.79 -7.47 -5.43
C ALA A 67 -6.53 -8.40 -4.23
N ILE A 68 -5.29 -8.49 -3.76
CA ILE A 68 -4.93 -9.27 -2.57
C ILE A 68 -5.61 -8.71 -1.31
N LEU A 69 -5.62 -7.37 -1.12
CA LEU A 69 -6.34 -6.75 0.01
C LEU A 69 -7.83 -7.08 -0.01
N CYS A 70 -8.47 -6.96 -1.19
CA CYS A 70 -9.89 -7.31 -1.36
C CYS A 70 -10.15 -8.79 -1.01
N TYR A 71 -9.29 -9.69 -1.49
CA TYR A 71 -9.40 -11.12 -1.19
C TYR A 71 -9.28 -11.38 0.32
N LEU A 72 -8.23 -10.87 0.95
CA LEU A 72 -8.00 -11.07 2.38
C LEU A 72 -9.15 -10.51 3.22
N ALA A 73 -9.64 -9.32 2.87
CA ALA A 73 -10.77 -8.72 3.58
C ALA A 73 -12.05 -9.55 3.46
N LYS A 74 -12.32 -10.11 2.28
CA LYS A 74 -13.55 -10.89 2.06
C LYS A 74 -13.50 -12.31 2.60
N THR A 75 -12.31 -12.89 2.74
CA THR A 75 -12.15 -14.29 3.17
C THR A 75 -11.73 -14.44 4.63
N HIS A 76 -11.05 -13.44 5.20
CA HIS A 76 -10.37 -13.58 6.49
C HIS A 76 -10.65 -12.45 7.48
N ALA A 77 -11.34 -11.37 7.07
CA ALA A 77 -11.66 -10.25 7.94
C ALA A 77 -13.17 -10.12 8.17
N ASP A 78 -13.56 -9.24 9.10
CA ASP A 78 -14.95 -8.83 9.26
C ASP A 78 -15.39 -7.88 8.12
N ASP A 79 -16.70 -7.74 7.93
CA ASP A 79 -17.27 -6.92 6.86
C ASP A 79 -16.96 -5.41 6.99
N GLU A 80 -16.48 -4.94 8.14
CA GLU A 80 -16.12 -3.55 8.33
C GLU A 80 -14.86 -3.15 7.54
N TRP A 81 -13.93 -4.10 7.30
CA TRP A 81 -12.75 -3.85 6.47
C TRP A 81 -13.06 -3.62 4.99
N PHE A 82 -14.10 -4.25 4.47
CA PHE A 82 -14.56 -4.07 3.09
C PHE A 82 -16.08 -4.27 3.02
N PRO A 83 -16.87 -3.23 3.37
CA PRO A 83 -18.31 -3.29 3.52
C PRO A 83 -19.04 -3.75 2.26
N PHE A 84 -20.17 -4.47 2.43
CA PHE A 84 -21.07 -4.85 1.35
C PHE A 84 -22.12 -3.77 1.05
N GLU A 85 -22.42 -2.86 2.01
CA GLU A 85 -23.36 -1.79 1.82
C GLU A 85 -22.91 -0.88 0.66
N THR A 86 -23.77 -0.66 -0.31
CA THR A 86 -23.43 -0.07 -1.62
C THR A 86 -22.72 1.26 -1.53
N ILE A 87 -23.15 2.16 -0.63
CA ILE A 87 -22.57 3.50 -0.49
C ILE A 87 -21.17 3.40 0.14
N GLN A 88 -21.00 2.61 1.21
CA GLN A 88 -19.71 2.43 1.86
C GLN A 88 -18.74 1.68 0.94
N PHE A 89 -19.22 0.63 0.26
CA PHE A 89 -18.45 -0.08 -0.76
C PHE A 89 -17.91 0.89 -1.83
N SER A 90 -18.78 1.75 -2.40
CA SER A 90 -18.36 2.69 -3.43
C SER A 90 -17.32 3.70 -2.94
N LYS A 91 -17.41 4.13 -1.67
CA LYS A 91 -16.41 5.00 -1.04
C LYS A 91 -15.04 4.31 -0.91
N VAL A 92 -15.02 3.03 -0.49
CA VAL A 92 -13.79 2.26 -0.42
C VAL A 92 -13.18 2.09 -1.81
N ILE A 93 -13.98 1.69 -2.82
CA ILE A 93 -13.52 1.55 -4.20
C ILE A 93 -12.95 2.86 -4.75
N ARG A 94 -13.57 4.02 -4.46
CA ARG A 94 -13.03 5.33 -4.85
C ARG A 94 -11.59 5.54 -4.36
N TRP A 95 -11.31 5.19 -3.10
CA TRP A 95 -9.98 5.37 -2.53
C TRP A 95 -8.97 4.30 -3.01
N LEU A 96 -9.43 3.10 -3.31
CA LEU A 96 -8.59 2.10 -3.97
C LEU A 96 -8.23 2.53 -5.41
N ALA A 97 -9.16 3.14 -6.14
CA ALA A 97 -8.89 3.72 -7.45
C ALA A 97 -7.92 4.91 -7.37
N PHE A 98 -8.09 5.80 -6.38
CA PHE A 98 -7.16 6.88 -6.08
C PHE A 98 -5.74 6.37 -5.80
N GLU A 99 -5.60 5.31 -5.02
CA GLU A 99 -4.30 4.70 -4.75
C GLU A 99 -3.64 4.18 -6.03
N GLN A 100 -4.39 3.55 -6.93
CA GLN A 100 -3.89 3.02 -8.20
C GLN A 100 -3.61 4.10 -9.25
N SER A 101 -4.12 5.30 -9.09
CA SER A 101 -3.86 6.46 -9.96
C SER A 101 -2.91 7.46 -9.31
N GLU A 102 -3.41 8.37 -8.48
CA GLU A 102 -2.63 9.44 -7.89
C GLU A 102 -1.57 8.91 -6.92
N GLY A 103 -1.90 7.91 -6.12
CA GLY A 103 -0.95 7.24 -5.22
C GLY A 103 0.19 6.59 -6.01
N ARG A 104 -0.15 5.82 -7.04
CA ARG A 104 0.82 5.09 -7.88
C ARG A 104 1.69 6.02 -8.70
N TYR A 105 1.10 6.94 -9.46
CA TYR A 105 1.83 7.81 -10.40
C TYR A 105 2.38 9.07 -9.73
N GLY A 106 1.92 9.41 -8.55
CA GLY A 106 2.48 10.45 -7.70
C GLY A 106 3.49 9.87 -6.70
N LEU A 107 2.99 9.44 -5.54
CA LEU A 107 3.80 9.06 -4.39
C LEU A 107 4.75 7.89 -4.65
N ALA A 108 4.22 6.77 -5.20
CA ALA A 108 5.03 5.58 -5.43
C ALA A 108 6.07 5.79 -6.53
N ARG A 109 5.72 6.49 -7.62
CA ARG A 109 6.64 6.77 -8.73
C ARG A 109 7.72 7.77 -8.34
N ALA A 110 7.39 8.86 -7.63
CA ALA A 110 8.38 9.80 -7.12
C ALA A 110 9.43 9.07 -6.26
N ARG A 111 8.99 8.23 -5.34
CA ARG A 111 9.86 7.38 -4.53
C ARG A 111 10.71 6.44 -5.37
N ALA A 112 10.10 5.75 -6.33
CA ALA A 112 10.82 4.79 -7.18
C ALA A 112 11.92 5.47 -8.01
N ILE A 113 11.66 6.65 -8.56
CA ILE A 113 12.65 7.43 -9.33
C ILE A 113 13.77 7.93 -8.41
N ALA A 114 13.43 8.54 -7.27
CA ALA A 114 14.40 9.10 -6.34
C ALA A 114 15.36 8.02 -5.77
N LEU A 115 14.83 6.83 -5.49
CA LEU A 115 15.62 5.68 -4.99
C LEU A 115 16.29 4.86 -6.12
N LYS A 116 16.16 5.27 -7.40
CA LYS A 116 16.68 4.53 -8.56
C LYS A 116 16.23 3.06 -8.57
N ASN A 117 14.97 2.83 -8.22
CA ASN A 117 14.40 1.48 -8.17
C ASN A 117 14.31 0.90 -9.59
N PRO A 118 14.68 -0.37 -9.83
CA PRO A 118 14.63 -1.01 -11.17
C PRO A 118 13.20 -1.31 -11.65
N SER A 119 12.16 -0.83 -10.97
CA SER A 119 10.77 -1.05 -11.38
C SER A 119 10.44 -0.33 -12.69
N SER A 120 9.55 -0.93 -13.49
CA SER A 120 9.00 -0.29 -14.70
C SER A 120 8.30 1.04 -14.41
N LEU A 121 7.82 1.23 -13.18
CA LEU A 121 7.19 2.48 -12.75
C LEU A 121 8.17 3.65 -12.75
N ALA A 122 9.44 3.42 -12.36
CA ALA A 122 10.49 4.45 -12.36
C ALA A 122 10.93 4.86 -13.77
N SER A 123 10.70 4.02 -14.79
CA SER A 123 11.07 4.30 -16.18
C SER A 123 10.04 5.13 -16.94
N THR A 124 8.90 5.46 -16.34
CA THR A 124 7.81 6.22 -16.96
C THR A 124 7.63 7.57 -16.28
N GLY A 125 7.71 8.68 -17.02
CA GLY A 125 7.58 10.05 -16.51
C GLY A 125 8.82 10.57 -15.78
N SER A 126 8.73 11.80 -15.25
CA SER A 126 9.79 12.47 -14.51
C SER A 126 9.53 12.50 -13.00
N LEU A 127 10.58 12.79 -12.22
CA LEU A 127 10.45 13.02 -10.78
C LEU A 127 9.54 14.23 -10.50
N GLU A 128 9.77 15.33 -11.22
CA GLU A 128 9.00 16.57 -11.06
C GLU A 128 7.51 16.35 -11.34
N GLU A 129 7.16 15.71 -12.47
CA GLU A 129 5.77 15.37 -12.79
C GLU A 129 5.14 14.49 -11.70
N SER A 130 5.88 13.51 -11.22
CA SER A 130 5.41 12.62 -10.14
C SER A 130 5.17 13.38 -8.84
N GLN A 131 6.07 14.29 -8.49
CA GLN A 131 5.93 15.14 -7.30
C GLN A 131 4.73 16.09 -7.41
N GLN A 132 4.44 16.67 -8.59
CA GLN A 132 3.25 17.50 -8.80
C GLN A 132 1.95 16.69 -8.60
N ILE A 133 1.89 15.45 -9.11
CA ILE A 133 0.75 14.55 -8.89
C ILE A 133 0.65 14.21 -7.40
N ALA A 134 1.77 13.90 -6.75
CA ALA A 134 1.82 13.55 -5.34
C ALA A 134 1.37 14.68 -4.41
N LEU A 135 1.76 15.93 -4.69
CA LEU A 135 1.31 17.08 -3.92
C LEU A 135 -0.21 17.23 -3.96
N LYS A 136 -0.82 17.11 -5.16
CA LYS A 136 -2.29 17.10 -5.30
C LYS A 136 -2.94 15.91 -4.59
N ALA A 137 -2.27 14.75 -4.60
CA ALA A 137 -2.74 13.59 -3.87
C ALA A 137 -2.73 13.84 -2.36
N LEU A 138 -1.66 14.42 -1.81
CA LEU A 138 -1.56 14.76 -0.39
C LEU A 138 -2.61 15.81 0.03
N GLU A 139 -2.83 16.85 -0.80
CA GLU A 139 -3.91 17.83 -0.58
C GLU A 139 -5.30 17.16 -0.55
N THR A 140 -5.54 16.21 -1.45
CA THR A 140 -6.81 15.48 -1.51
C THR A 140 -7.02 14.59 -0.30
N LEU A 141 -5.96 13.89 0.14
CA LEU A 141 -5.98 13.08 1.36
C LEU A 141 -6.23 13.95 2.60
N ASP A 142 -5.47 15.05 2.75
CA ASP A 142 -5.58 15.92 3.92
C ASP A 142 -6.96 16.56 4.02
N LYS A 143 -7.50 17.05 2.92
CA LYS A 143 -8.87 17.59 2.86
C LYS A 143 -9.90 16.55 3.31
N GLN A 144 -9.84 15.32 2.78
CA GLN A 144 -10.78 14.26 3.18
C GLN A 144 -10.64 13.92 4.67
N LEU A 145 -9.41 13.78 5.12
CA LEU A 145 -9.11 13.40 6.50
C LEU A 145 -9.37 14.53 7.51
N SER A 146 -9.43 15.79 7.06
CA SER A 146 -9.90 16.90 7.90
C SER A 146 -11.40 16.81 8.23
N GLU A 147 -12.18 16.17 7.36
CA GLU A 147 -13.63 16.00 7.52
C GLU A 147 -13.99 14.65 8.15
N THR A 148 -13.13 13.62 7.99
CA THR A 148 -13.39 12.26 8.44
C THR A 148 -12.18 11.67 9.15
N ARG A 149 -12.43 10.69 10.02
CA ARG A 149 -11.37 9.97 10.71
C ARG A 149 -10.61 9.03 9.75
N TRP A 150 -11.35 8.30 8.91
CA TRP A 150 -10.87 7.31 7.96
C TRP A 150 -11.29 7.69 6.54
N LEU A 151 -10.52 7.29 5.53
CA LEU A 151 -10.71 7.71 4.14
C LEU A 151 -12.13 7.49 3.59
N ALA A 152 -12.73 6.35 3.89
CA ALA A 152 -14.10 6.04 3.45
C ALA A 152 -15.19 6.71 4.31
N GLY A 153 -14.84 7.51 5.32
CA GLY A 153 -15.78 8.09 6.27
C GLY A 153 -16.48 7.05 7.16
N SER A 154 -15.86 5.90 7.35
CA SER A 154 -16.30 4.80 8.20
C SER A 154 -15.96 5.04 9.68
N ARG A 155 -16.52 4.23 10.58
CA ARG A 155 -16.20 4.29 12.02
C ARG A 155 -14.83 3.67 12.33
N ARG A 156 -14.40 2.71 11.52
CA ARG A 156 -13.16 1.94 11.64
C ARG A 156 -12.38 2.02 10.33
N PRO A 157 -11.08 1.71 10.32
CA PRO A 157 -10.32 1.67 9.08
C PRO A 157 -10.88 0.60 8.14
N THR A 158 -10.66 0.81 6.86
CA THR A 158 -10.99 -0.13 5.78
C THR A 158 -9.74 -0.45 4.98
N ILE A 159 -9.83 -1.41 4.06
CA ILE A 159 -8.69 -1.77 3.21
C ILE A 159 -8.16 -0.59 2.39
N CYS A 160 -8.94 0.44 2.14
CA CYS A 160 -8.43 1.62 1.43
C CYS A 160 -7.47 2.45 2.29
N ASP A 161 -7.64 2.47 3.61
CA ASP A 161 -6.69 3.09 4.52
C ASP A 161 -5.36 2.33 4.49
N ILE A 162 -5.40 0.99 4.53
CA ILE A 162 -4.22 0.14 4.41
C ILE A 162 -3.54 0.31 3.04
N ALA A 163 -4.32 0.46 1.97
CA ALA A 163 -3.79 0.63 0.61
C ALA A 163 -3.07 1.97 0.43
N CYS A 164 -3.65 3.07 0.92
CA CYS A 164 -3.11 4.42 0.74
C CYS A 164 -1.94 4.73 1.69
N TYR A 165 -1.87 4.08 2.86
CA TYR A 165 -0.91 4.40 3.91
C TYR A 165 0.57 4.29 3.48
N PRO A 166 1.07 3.19 2.88
CA PRO A 166 2.52 3.00 2.76
C PRO A 166 3.24 4.07 1.93
N TYR A 167 2.71 4.40 0.77
CA TYR A 167 3.37 5.41 -0.08
C TYR A 167 3.16 6.83 0.43
N THR A 168 2.11 7.10 1.19
CA THR A 168 1.94 8.34 1.92
C THR A 168 2.98 8.46 3.02
N ALA A 169 3.15 7.42 3.84
CA ALA A 169 4.11 7.41 4.94
C ALA A 169 5.59 7.43 4.47
N MET A 170 5.86 6.93 3.25
CA MET A 170 7.18 6.97 2.62
C MET A 170 7.38 8.15 1.64
N SER A 171 6.52 9.17 1.66
CA SER A 171 6.57 10.30 0.73
C SER A 171 7.90 11.07 0.79
N ASN A 172 8.55 11.13 1.95
CA ASN A 172 9.86 11.76 2.12
C ASN A 172 10.94 11.13 1.24
N ASP A 173 10.88 9.83 0.96
CA ASP A 173 11.81 9.16 0.05
C ASP A 173 11.70 9.70 -1.39
N GLY A 174 10.54 10.25 -1.76
CA GLY A 174 10.26 10.92 -3.04
C GLY A 174 10.50 12.43 -3.02
N GLY A 175 11.04 12.97 -1.91
CA GLY A 175 11.29 14.39 -1.74
C GLY A 175 10.04 15.22 -1.38
N LEU A 176 9.03 14.62 -0.77
CA LEU A 176 7.76 15.24 -0.42
C LEU A 176 7.61 15.32 1.11
N SER A 177 7.49 16.54 1.66
CA SER A 177 7.24 16.74 3.09
C SER A 177 5.77 16.53 3.44
N LEU A 178 5.53 15.88 4.58
CA LEU A 178 4.20 15.76 5.18
C LEU A 178 3.90 16.87 6.19
N GLU A 179 4.85 17.74 6.48
CA GLU A 179 4.71 18.78 7.51
C GLU A 179 3.44 19.64 7.36
N PRO A 180 3.00 20.07 6.15
CA PRO A 180 1.79 20.86 5.99
C PRO A 180 0.47 20.06 6.16
N TYR A 181 0.50 18.73 6.19
CA TYR A 181 -0.67 17.86 6.08
C TYR A 181 -1.03 17.24 7.44
N TYR A 182 -1.58 18.05 8.36
CA TYR A 182 -1.86 17.64 9.75
C TYR A 182 -2.90 16.51 9.86
N ALA A 183 -3.92 16.51 8.99
CA ALA A 183 -4.94 15.47 9.02
C ALA A 183 -4.38 14.12 8.50
N VAL A 184 -3.47 14.16 7.53
CA VAL A 184 -2.72 12.98 7.06
C VAL A 184 -1.82 12.44 8.18
N GLN A 185 -1.08 13.30 8.88
CA GLN A 185 -0.20 12.87 9.99
C GLN A 185 -1.00 12.18 11.10
N ARG A 186 -2.12 12.80 11.55
CA ARG A 186 -3.01 12.19 12.52
C ARG A 186 -3.52 10.82 12.07
N TRP A 187 -3.96 10.70 10.81
CA TRP A 187 -4.44 9.44 10.25
C TRP A 187 -3.34 8.37 10.19
N MET A 188 -2.10 8.76 9.90
CA MET A 188 -0.96 7.84 9.95
C MET A 188 -0.72 7.35 11.38
N ASP A 189 -0.72 8.26 12.37
CA ASP A 189 -0.57 7.89 13.78
C ASP A 189 -1.68 6.91 14.23
N GLU A 190 -2.91 7.09 13.74
CA GLU A 190 -4.01 6.18 14.04
C GLU A 190 -3.83 4.79 13.42
N ILE A 191 -3.27 4.69 12.19
CA ILE A 191 -2.91 3.39 11.58
C ILE A 191 -1.77 2.74 12.35
N GLU A 192 -0.76 3.51 12.74
CA GLU A 192 0.38 3.05 13.53
C GLU A 192 -0.03 2.56 14.93
N GLY A 193 -1.15 3.05 15.45
CA GLY A 193 -1.77 2.61 16.71
C GLY A 193 -2.65 1.35 16.59
N LEU A 194 -2.86 0.79 15.39
CA LEU A 194 -3.67 -0.43 15.24
C LEU A 194 -2.98 -1.64 15.84
N SER A 195 -3.77 -2.49 16.50
CA SER A 195 -3.25 -3.80 16.95
C SER A 195 -2.73 -4.59 15.74
N GLY A 196 -1.51 -5.12 15.85
CA GLY A 196 -0.84 -5.84 14.76
C GLY A 196 -0.15 -4.91 13.75
N TYR A 197 -0.05 -3.61 14.02
CA TYR A 197 0.79 -2.74 13.19
C TYR A 197 2.24 -3.24 13.15
N ILE A 198 2.87 -3.14 12.00
CA ILE A 198 4.28 -3.43 11.79
C ILE A 198 4.97 -2.20 11.20
N GLY A 199 6.17 -1.86 11.65
CA GLY A 199 6.93 -0.71 11.18
C GLY A 199 7.23 -0.75 9.67
N LEU A 200 7.34 0.42 9.05
CA LEU A 200 7.75 0.56 7.65
C LEU A 200 9.20 0.08 7.46
N PRO A 201 9.50 -0.62 6.37
CA PRO A 201 10.84 -1.11 6.12
C PRO A 201 11.83 0.06 5.98
N GLY A 202 12.95 0.00 6.71
CA GLY A 202 14.02 1.00 6.69
C GLY A 202 13.79 2.21 7.60
N LYS A 203 12.68 2.31 8.33
CA LYS A 203 12.56 3.16 9.51
C LYS A 203 12.95 2.30 10.70
N SER A 204 14.07 2.64 11.37
CA SER A 204 14.40 2.08 12.69
C SER A 204 13.25 2.42 13.63
N ASP A 205 12.82 1.44 14.43
CA ASP A 205 11.88 1.65 15.52
C ASP A 205 12.33 2.88 16.32
N LYS A 206 11.37 3.79 16.62
CA LYS A 206 11.65 4.90 17.52
C LYS A 206 12.26 4.29 18.81
N PRO A 207 13.37 4.80 19.33
CA PRO A 207 13.87 4.29 20.61
C PRO A 207 12.74 4.43 21.63
N GLU A 208 12.49 3.34 22.33
CA GLU A 208 11.57 3.32 23.47
C GLU A 208 11.98 4.43 24.44
N SER A 209 11.06 5.38 24.64
CA SER A 209 11.22 6.52 25.57
C SER A 209 10.83 6.12 26.99
#